data_ae030ad901f6ddbd143c2810033afe82
#
_entry.id   ae030ad901f6ddbd143c2810033afe82
#
_cell.length_a   1.000
_cell.length_b   1.000
_cell.length_c   1.000
_cell.angle_alpha   90.00
_cell.angle_beta   90.00
_cell.angle_gamma   90.00
#
_symmetry.space_group_name_H-M   'P 1'
#
loop_
_entity.id
_entity.type
_entity.pdbx_description
1 polymer ?
#
loop_
_entity_poly.entity_id
_entity_poly.type
_entity_poly.pdbx_seq_one_letter_code
_entity_poly.pdbx_strand_id
1 'polypeptide(L)'
;MIPVTRTSTPDILKKNADKWLKKLQEAIKERQEAIIALEKIEESPKPTKKQIEEAKKKIEAAKKKVDNAQNKYNPSIRNGENPVKQPLYDMFSSKCAFCERNVELSSGRIEHFRPKSQYVDLTFDWNNFLYSCEVCNNRKGDKFPLDCDGTPLLIDPTDEDCDIYEYLEFYWDEETQLASVVGKDGRGKVVTEILDLNRKDLRKHRDKQLTILSNFLKFAKDGNQKAIEYLRQCCKFDEEYTAFALFYILPYLAHELHISEAIEMIREVGKRSPSYAKFARIDDL
;
A
#
# COMPACT_ATOMS: atom_id res chain seq x y z
N MET A 1 -4.48 -5.93 5.21
CA MET A 1 -4.01 -4.53 5.40
C MET A 1 -4.05 -4.22 6.88
N ILE A 2 -2.97 -3.71 7.43
CA ILE A 2 -2.84 -3.35 8.85
C ILE A 2 -2.46 -1.88 8.97
N PRO A 3 -2.79 -1.22 10.07
CA PRO A 3 -2.32 0.14 10.35
C PRO A 3 -0.80 0.19 10.47
N VAL A 4 -0.17 1.20 9.87
CA VAL A 4 1.27 1.42 9.89
C VAL A 4 1.57 2.83 10.36
N THR A 5 2.41 2.99 11.38
CA THR A 5 2.84 4.32 11.84
C THR A 5 3.89 4.89 10.89
N ARG A 6 3.64 6.11 10.41
CA ARG A 6 4.56 6.77 9.48
C ARG A 6 5.83 7.22 10.19
N THR A 7 6.96 6.90 9.57
CA THR A 7 8.27 7.34 10.05
C THR A 7 8.62 8.75 9.56
N SER A 8 9.67 9.34 10.11
CA SER A 8 10.15 10.66 9.68
C SER A 8 10.61 10.66 8.22
N THR A 9 10.39 11.78 7.53
CA THR A 9 10.82 11.98 6.15
C THR A 9 12.33 11.74 5.97
N PRO A 10 12.76 10.91 5.01
CA PRO A 10 14.17 10.70 4.71
C PRO A 10 14.90 11.98 4.34
N ASP A 11 16.18 12.10 4.72
CA ASP A 11 16.98 13.32 4.53
C ASP A 11 17.11 13.73 3.06
N ILE A 12 17.15 12.76 2.15
CA ILE A 12 17.22 13.05 0.72
C ILE A 12 15.98 13.79 0.23
N LEU A 13 14.80 13.46 0.74
CA LEU A 13 13.56 14.16 0.41
C LEU A 13 13.51 15.52 1.09
N LYS A 14 13.86 15.62 2.38
CA LYS A 14 13.95 16.91 3.09
C LYS A 14 14.82 17.92 2.34
N LYS A 15 15.93 17.47 1.78
CA LYS A 15 16.90 18.34 1.09
C LYS A 15 16.52 18.69 -0.36
N ASN A 16 15.74 17.85 -1.03
CA ASN A 16 15.60 17.93 -2.47
C ASN A 16 14.16 18.01 -3.01
N ALA A 17 13.14 17.65 -2.23
CA ALA A 17 11.76 17.53 -2.73
C ALA A 17 11.28 18.80 -3.44
N ASP A 18 11.42 19.97 -2.81
CA ASP A 18 11.01 21.26 -3.38
C ASP A 18 11.75 21.59 -4.69
N LYS A 19 13.06 21.33 -4.72
CA LYS A 19 13.87 21.56 -5.93
C LYS A 19 13.48 20.62 -7.05
N TRP A 20 13.18 19.37 -6.74
CA TRP A 20 12.73 18.38 -7.72
C TRP A 20 11.34 18.71 -8.22
N LEU A 21 10.45 19.17 -7.34
CA LEU A 21 9.10 19.60 -7.71
C LEU A 21 9.12 20.79 -8.69
N LYS A 22 9.91 21.82 -8.40
CA LYS A 22 10.07 22.96 -9.32
C LYS A 22 10.54 22.52 -10.71
N LYS A 23 11.55 21.64 -10.77
CA LYS A 23 12.05 21.11 -12.04
C LYS A 23 11.00 20.27 -12.78
N LEU A 24 10.18 19.51 -12.06
CA LEU A 24 9.10 18.74 -12.63
C LEU A 24 8.02 19.69 -13.22
N GLN A 25 7.61 20.70 -12.47
CA GLN A 25 6.63 21.69 -12.91
C GLN A 25 7.13 22.45 -14.15
N GLU A 26 8.40 22.87 -14.18
CA GLU A 26 9.04 23.48 -15.37
C GLU A 26 9.01 22.54 -16.58
N ALA A 27 9.36 21.26 -16.41
CA ALA A 27 9.34 20.29 -17.50
C ALA A 27 7.92 20.00 -18.01
N ILE A 28 6.91 19.96 -17.12
CA ILE A 28 5.50 19.83 -17.50
C ILE A 28 5.05 21.03 -18.31
N LYS A 29 5.42 22.26 -17.89
CA LYS A 29 5.12 23.49 -18.62
C LYS A 29 5.74 23.49 -20.02
N GLU A 30 7.04 23.16 -20.15
CA GLU A 30 7.70 23.02 -21.46
C GLU A 30 6.97 22.01 -22.37
N ARG A 31 6.53 20.89 -21.82
CA ARG A 31 5.78 19.89 -22.59
C ARG A 31 4.44 20.44 -23.06
N GLN A 32 3.71 21.16 -22.20
CA GLN A 32 2.42 21.75 -22.54
C GLN A 32 2.58 22.82 -23.65
N GLU A 33 3.60 23.67 -23.55
CA GLU A 33 3.93 24.68 -24.58
C GLU A 33 4.25 24.02 -25.93
N ALA A 34 4.97 22.87 -25.90
CA ALA A 34 5.27 22.13 -27.12
C ALA A 34 4.01 21.49 -27.76
N ILE A 35 3.05 21.03 -26.94
CA ILE A 35 1.76 20.50 -27.44
C ILE A 35 0.95 21.62 -28.08
N ILE A 36 0.80 22.75 -27.41
CA ILE A 36 0.08 23.94 -27.97
C ILE A 36 0.73 24.41 -29.27
N ALA A 37 2.07 24.36 -29.37
CA ALA A 37 2.78 24.73 -30.60
C ALA A 37 2.47 23.75 -31.76
N LEU A 38 2.30 22.48 -31.50
CA LEU A 38 1.89 21.48 -32.51
C LEU A 38 0.45 21.77 -32.96
N GLU A 39 -0.49 21.97 -32.05
CA GLU A 39 -1.89 22.29 -32.34
C GLU A 39 -2.00 23.51 -33.27
N LYS A 40 -1.27 24.59 -32.98
CA LYS A 40 -1.23 25.82 -33.84
C LYS A 40 -0.65 25.51 -35.23
N ILE A 41 0.31 24.60 -35.37
CA ILE A 41 0.85 24.22 -36.66
C ILE A 41 -0.20 23.41 -37.45
N GLU A 42 -0.89 22.48 -36.81
CA GLU A 42 -1.92 21.64 -37.43
C GLU A 42 -3.14 22.46 -37.87
N GLU A 43 -3.50 23.51 -37.14
CA GLU A 43 -4.57 24.45 -37.47
C GLU A 43 -4.19 25.45 -38.58
N SER A 44 -2.91 25.53 -38.94
CA SER A 44 -2.46 26.49 -39.99
C SER A 44 -2.96 26.07 -41.38
N PRO A 45 -3.21 27.03 -42.30
CA PRO A 45 -3.82 26.74 -43.62
C PRO A 45 -3.02 25.80 -44.50
N LYS A 46 -1.70 25.67 -44.29
CA LYS A 46 -0.79 24.78 -45.08
C LYS A 46 0.32 24.23 -44.18
N PRO A 47 0.03 23.31 -43.26
CA PRO A 47 1.07 22.72 -42.42
C PRO A 47 1.96 21.82 -43.25
N THR A 48 3.28 21.98 -43.15
CA THR A 48 4.22 21.07 -43.83
C THR A 48 4.49 19.86 -42.95
N LYS A 49 4.68 18.68 -43.59
CA LYS A 49 5.06 17.46 -42.87
C LYS A 49 6.30 17.65 -41.99
N LYS A 50 7.27 18.43 -42.45
CA LYS A 50 8.49 18.77 -41.73
C LYS A 50 8.23 19.51 -40.42
N GLN A 51 7.36 20.56 -40.46
CA GLN A 51 7.00 21.32 -39.25
C GLN A 51 6.30 20.45 -38.21
N ILE A 52 5.37 19.58 -38.64
CA ILE A 52 4.66 18.65 -37.75
C ILE A 52 5.64 17.66 -37.13
N GLU A 53 6.57 17.10 -37.91
CA GLU A 53 7.55 16.15 -37.41
C GLU A 53 8.52 16.79 -36.40
N GLU A 54 9.00 18.00 -36.67
CA GLU A 54 9.84 18.76 -35.74
C GLU A 54 9.12 19.09 -34.42
N ALA A 55 7.85 19.47 -34.48
CA ALA A 55 7.04 19.71 -33.29
C ALA A 55 6.82 18.41 -32.48
N LYS A 56 6.53 17.30 -33.11
CA LYS A 56 6.42 15.97 -32.45
C LYS A 56 7.73 15.55 -31.77
N LYS A 57 8.89 15.81 -32.40
CA LYS A 57 10.21 15.56 -31.76
C LYS A 57 10.41 16.41 -30.52
N LYS A 58 9.97 17.68 -30.52
CA LYS A 58 10.04 18.56 -29.32
C LYS A 58 9.16 18.03 -28.19
N ILE A 59 7.94 17.58 -28.48
CA ILE A 59 7.04 16.98 -27.48
C ILE A 59 7.68 15.73 -26.87
N GLU A 60 8.26 14.84 -27.69
CA GLU A 60 8.91 13.63 -27.19
C GLU A 60 10.15 13.96 -26.33
N ALA A 61 10.93 14.97 -26.69
CA ALA A 61 12.04 15.44 -25.87
C ALA A 61 11.58 16.02 -24.54
N ALA A 62 10.51 16.82 -24.54
CA ALA A 62 9.91 17.38 -23.33
C ALA A 62 9.30 16.28 -22.45
N LYS A 63 8.65 15.27 -23.04
CA LYS A 63 8.17 14.10 -22.31
C LYS A 63 9.29 13.38 -21.56
N LYS A 64 10.44 13.14 -22.20
CA LYS A 64 11.61 12.54 -21.54
C LYS A 64 12.12 13.39 -20.37
N LYS A 65 12.05 14.72 -20.47
CA LYS A 65 12.40 15.62 -19.34
C LYS A 65 11.45 15.40 -18.17
N VAL A 66 10.13 15.32 -18.42
CA VAL A 66 9.13 15.05 -17.39
C VAL A 66 9.39 13.71 -16.74
N ASP A 67 9.60 12.65 -17.53
CA ASP A 67 9.87 11.29 -17.01
C ASP A 67 11.12 11.26 -16.14
N ASN A 68 12.19 11.94 -16.56
CA ASN A 68 13.42 12.05 -15.77
C ASN A 68 13.24 12.88 -14.50
N ALA A 69 12.47 13.96 -14.55
CA ALA A 69 12.22 14.78 -13.38
C ALA A 69 11.35 14.07 -12.35
N GLN A 70 10.24 13.47 -12.78
CA GLN A 70 9.28 12.82 -11.87
C GLN A 70 9.82 11.55 -11.19
N ASN A 71 10.87 10.90 -11.73
CA ASN A 71 11.43 9.67 -11.16
C ASN A 71 12.60 9.91 -10.18
N LYS A 72 12.88 11.16 -9.79
CA LYS A 72 13.96 11.50 -8.85
C LYS A 72 13.78 10.91 -7.45
N TYR A 73 12.55 10.64 -7.04
CA TYR A 73 12.24 9.99 -5.76
C TYR A 73 12.72 8.53 -5.70
N ASN A 74 13.00 7.89 -6.83
CA ASN A 74 13.46 6.53 -6.89
C ASN A 74 14.88 6.47 -7.51
N PRO A 75 15.91 6.99 -6.84
CA PRO A 75 17.27 6.98 -7.34
C PRO A 75 17.77 5.53 -7.48
N SER A 76 18.68 5.32 -8.43
CA SER A 76 19.35 4.03 -8.58
C SER A 76 20.03 3.60 -7.26
N ILE A 77 19.96 2.31 -6.97
CA ILE A 77 20.62 1.71 -5.81
C ILE A 77 22.13 2.00 -5.91
N ARG A 78 22.69 2.67 -4.90
CA ARG A 78 24.12 2.87 -4.73
C ARG A 78 24.56 2.13 -3.45
N ASN A 79 25.57 1.32 -3.53
CA ASN A 79 26.07 0.51 -2.40
C ASN A 79 25.00 -0.39 -1.76
N GLY A 80 24.04 -0.89 -2.54
CA GLY A 80 22.98 -1.77 -2.03
C GLY A 80 21.78 -1.07 -1.44
N GLU A 81 21.79 0.27 -1.27
CA GLU A 81 20.72 1.01 -0.62
C GLU A 81 20.00 2.00 -1.55
N ASN A 82 18.70 2.09 -1.44
CA ASN A 82 17.90 3.15 -2.03
C ASN A 82 17.41 4.06 -0.89
N PRO A 83 17.83 5.33 -0.85
CA PRO A 83 17.59 6.20 0.31
C PRO A 83 16.12 6.61 0.52
N VAL A 84 15.22 6.25 -0.39
CA VAL A 84 13.76 6.46 -0.24
C VAL A 84 13.05 5.13 -0.06
N LYS A 85 13.41 4.11 -0.85
CA LYS A 85 12.74 2.81 -0.80
C LYS A 85 13.09 2.02 0.46
N GLN A 86 14.35 2.09 0.94
CA GLN A 86 14.77 1.38 2.15
C GLN A 86 13.95 1.81 3.38
N PRO A 87 13.80 3.13 3.70
CA PRO A 87 12.94 3.54 4.80
C PRO A 87 11.48 3.10 4.66
N LEU A 88 10.93 3.02 3.44
CA LEU A 88 9.60 2.47 3.21
C LEU A 88 9.56 0.97 3.48
N TYR A 89 10.55 0.22 2.98
CA TYR A 89 10.69 -1.21 3.21
C TYR A 89 10.71 -1.52 4.72
N ASP A 90 11.51 -0.78 5.49
CA ASP A 90 11.62 -0.95 6.94
C ASP A 90 10.31 -0.56 7.65
N MET A 91 9.69 0.57 7.28
CA MET A 91 8.43 1.06 7.85
C MET A 91 7.27 0.06 7.64
N PHE A 92 7.23 -0.61 6.50
CA PHE A 92 6.23 -1.63 6.19
C PHE A 92 6.67 -3.05 6.56
N SER A 93 7.80 -3.22 7.27
CA SER A 93 8.36 -4.53 7.65
C SER A 93 8.44 -5.49 6.47
N SER A 94 9.03 -5.03 5.36
CA SER A 94 9.13 -5.77 4.08
C SER A 94 7.81 -6.17 3.41
N LYS A 95 6.66 -5.70 3.90
CA LYS A 95 5.34 -6.10 3.38
C LYS A 95 4.73 -5.07 2.43
N CYS A 96 3.92 -5.56 1.51
CA CYS A 96 3.09 -4.70 0.69
C CYS A 96 2.02 -4.00 1.55
N ALA A 97 1.96 -2.67 1.51
CA ALA A 97 0.98 -1.84 2.21
C ALA A 97 -0.47 -2.29 2.04
N PHE A 98 -0.78 -2.89 0.89
CA PHE A 98 -2.15 -3.26 0.53
C PHE A 98 -2.50 -4.72 0.83
N CYS A 99 -1.66 -5.67 0.43
CA CYS A 99 -2.00 -7.09 0.50
C CYS A 99 -1.24 -7.86 1.59
N GLU A 100 -0.31 -7.21 2.28
CA GLU A 100 0.53 -7.76 3.37
C GLU A 100 1.47 -8.92 2.96
N ARG A 101 1.62 -9.17 1.68
CA ARG A 101 2.60 -10.14 1.20
C ARG A 101 4.02 -9.59 1.39
N ASN A 102 4.95 -10.43 1.82
CA ASN A 102 6.36 -10.08 1.83
C ASN A 102 6.88 -9.76 0.43
N VAL A 103 7.69 -8.73 0.34
CA VAL A 103 8.22 -8.19 -0.92
C VAL A 103 9.68 -7.81 -0.71
N GLU A 104 10.56 -8.47 -1.46
CA GLU A 104 11.99 -8.13 -1.44
C GLU A 104 12.23 -6.67 -1.84
N LEU A 105 13.21 -6.01 -1.22
CA LEU A 105 13.56 -4.62 -1.52
C LEU A 105 13.82 -4.39 -3.02
N SER A 106 14.45 -5.36 -3.69
CA SER A 106 14.74 -5.32 -5.13
C SER A 106 13.50 -5.25 -6.01
N SER A 107 12.45 -6.00 -5.65
CA SER A 107 11.19 -6.13 -6.42
C SER A 107 10.08 -5.18 -5.96
N GLY A 108 10.20 -4.63 -4.75
CA GLY A 108 9.23 -3.67 -4.21
C GLY A 108 9.18 -2.37 -4.99
N ARG A 109 8.03 -1.72 -4.94
CA ARG A 109 7.74 -0.45 -5.63
C ARG A 109 7.44 0.65 -4.61
N ILE A 110 7.87 1.89 -4.92
CA ILE A 110 7.38 3.09 -4.25
C ILE A 110 6.08 3.45 -4.94
N GLU A 111 4.98 3.27 -4.23
CA GLU A 111 3.63 3.59 -4.69
C GLU A 111 3.23 5.00 -4.24
N HIS A 112 2.57 5.76 -5.11
CA HIS A 112 1.95 7.03 -4.73
C HIS A 112 0.50 6.78 -4.35
N PHE A 113 0.13 6.99 -3.09
CA PHE A 113 -1.25 6.84 -2.65
C PHE A 113 -2.19 7.72 -3.49
N ARG A 114 -1.90 9.02 -3.59
CA ARG A 114 -2.49 9.94 -4.57
C ARG A 114 -1.64 9.93 -5.84
N PRO A 115 -2.17 9.51 -7.00
CA PRO A 115 -1.39 9.33 -8.22
C PRO A 115 -0.67 10.61 -8.65
N LYS A 116 0.62 10.54 -8.91
CA LYS A 116 1.44 11.67 -9.35
C LYS A 116 0.99 12.29 -10.68
N SER A 117 0.24 11.57 -11.50
CA SER A 117 -0.37 12.05 -12.73
C SER A 117 -1.50 13.05 -12.48
N GLN A 118 -2.18 12.94 -11.34
CA GLN A 118 -3.29 13.80 -10.94
C GLN A 118 -2.87 14.80 -9.85
N TYR A 119 -1.93 14.42 -8.99
CA TYR A 119 -1.46 15.20 -7.84
C TYR A 119 0.04 15.48 -7.96
N VAL A 120 0.41 16.30 -8.95
CA VAL A 120 1.82 16.61 -9.29
C VAL A 120 2.60 17.12 -8.08
N ASP A 121 1.97 17.97 -7.26
CA ASP A 121 2.60 18.58 -6.08
C ASP A 121 2.97 17.57 -4.99
N LEU A 122 2.35 16.38 -5.00
CA LEU A 122 2.63 15.29 -4.07
C LEU A 122 3.63 14.26 -4.63
N THR A 123 4.25 14.52 -5.78
CA THR A 123 5.19 13.57 -6.43
C THR A 123 6.38 13.22 -5.55
N PHE A 124 6.81 14.13 -4.68
CA PHE A 124 7.97 13.94 -3.80
C PHE A 124 7.62 14.04 -2.32
N ASP A 125 6.34 13.99 -1.99
CA ASP A 125 5.87 14.00 -0.61
C ASP A 125 6.00 12.61 0.02
N TRP A 126 6.75 12.54 1.13
CA TRP A 126 6.91 11.32 1.92
C TRP A 126 5.58 10.76 2.41
N ASN A 127 4.65 11.64 2.78
CA ASN A 127 3.33 11.25 3.27
C ASN A 127 2.45 10.62 2.17
N ASN A 128 2.83 10.78 0.90
CA ASN A 128 2.16 10.17 -0.23
C ASN A 128 2.80 8.86 -0.68
N PHE A 129 3.88 8.38 -0.03
CA PHE A 129 4.57 7.17 -0.44
C PHE A 129 4.15 5.97 0.39
N LEU A 130 3.95 4.83 -0.29
CA LEU A 130 3.70 3.53 0.30
C LEU A 130 4.68 2.50 -0.30
N TYR A 131 5.00 1.45 0.46
CA TYR A 131 5.73 0.30 -0.07
C TYR A 131 4.75 -0.73 -0.61
N SER A 132 4.90 -1.16 -1.85
CA SER A 132 3.95 -2.08 -2.48
C SER A 132 4.61 -3.15 -3.33
N CYS A 133 3.93 -4.29 -3.49
CA CYS A 133 4.30 -5.27 -4.50
C CYS A 133 3.90 -4.76 -5.90
N GLU A 134 4.59 -5.27 -6.91
CA GLU A 134 4.32 -4.90 -8.31
C GLU A 134 2.87 -5.13 -8.73
N VAL A 135 2.25 -6.22 -8.28
CA VAL A 135 0.85 -6.54 -8.63
C VAL A 135 -0.12 -5.49 -8.09
N CYS A 136 -0.01 -5.14 -6.80
CA CYS A 136 -0.88 -4.11 -6.22
C CYS A 136 -0.61 -2.72 -6.81
N ASN A 137 0.67 -2.38 -7.04
CA ASN A 137 1.06 -1.15 -7.72
C ASN A 137 0.42 -1.03 -9.13
N ASN A 138 0.52 -2.08 -9.94
CA ASN A 138 -0.05 -2.09 -11.28
C ASN A 138 -1.59 -2.09 -11.27
N ARG A 139 -2.22 -2.78 -10.33
CA ARG A 139 -3.68 -2.82 -10.20
C ARG A 139 -4.26 -1.48 -9.81
N LYS A 140 -3.63 -0.80 -8.86
CA LYS A 140 -3.99 0.55 -8.47
C LYS A 140 -3.71 1.52 -9.63
N GLY A 141 -2.48 1.56 -10.15
CA GLY A 141 -2.09 2.51 -11.18
C GLY A 141 -2.52 3.93 -10.82
N ASP A 142 -3.18 4.63 -11.75
CA ASP A 142 -3.71 5.99 -11.56
C ASP A 142 -5.14 6.02 -11.01
N LYS A 143 -5.71 4.88 -10.58
CA LYS A 143 -7.05 4.83 -10.01
C LYS A 143 -7.05 5.45 -8.61
N PHE A 144 -7.83 6.49 -8.44
CA PHE A 144 -7.98 7.21 -7.16
C PHE A 144 -9.38 7.82 -7.07
N PRO A 145 -10.43 6.98 -6.95
CA PRO A 145 -11.79 7.47 -6.86
C PRO A 145 -12.02 8.21 -5.55
N LEU A 146 -12.83 9.24 -5.62
CA LEU A 146 -13.29 10.03 -4.48
C LEU A 146 -14.81 9.80 -4.32
N ASP A 147 -15.33 9.97 -3.13
CA ASP A 147 -16.76 10.05 -2.87
C ASP A 147 -17.32 11.45 -3.22
N CYS A 148 -18.61 11.66 -2.92
CA CYS A 148 -19.28 12.95 -3.20
C CYS A 148 -18.70 14.14 -2.42
N ASP A 149 -18.04 13.89 -1.29
CA ASP A 149 -17.44 14.90 -0.42
C ASP A 149 -15.94 15.08 -0.70
N GLY A 150 -15.42 14.40 -1.71
CA GLY A 150 -14.00 14.44 -2.08
C GLY A 150 -13.08 13.59 -1.21
N THR A 151 -13.63 12.71 -0.37
CA THR A 151 -12.86 11.78 0.46
C THR A 151 -12.36 10.60 -0.39
N PRO A 152 -11.09 10.18 -0.25
CA PRO A 152 -10.59 9.03 -0.98
C PRO A 152 -11.34 7.74 -0.65
N LEU A 153 -11.75 7.00 -1.67
CA LEU A 153 -12.32 5.67 -1.51
C LEU A 153 -11.25 4.57 -1.37
N LEU A 154 -9.99 4.86 -1.64
CA LEU A 154 -8.87 4.01 -1.24
C LEU A 154 -8.51 4.26 0.22
N ILE A 155 -7.95 3.24 0.87
CA ILE A 155 -7.48 3.30 2.26
C ILE A 155 -5.96 3.48 2.25
N ASP A 156 -5.48 4.53 2.95
CA ASP A 156 -4.08 4.70 3.30
C ASP A 156 -3.82 4.01 4.65
N PRO A 157 -3.02 2.95 4.71
CA PRO A 157 -2.74 2.27 5.98
C PRO A 157 -1.89 3.10 6.95
N THR A 158 -1.40 4.25 6.54
CA THR A 158 -0.62 5.18 7.38
C THR A 158 -1.45 6.37 7.88
N ASP A 159 -2.71 6.43 7.52
CA ASP A 159 -3.66 7.42 8.02
C ASP A 159 -4.09 7.02 9.44
N GLU A 160 -3.67 7.79 10.44
CA GLU A 160 -3.93 7.51 11.87
C GLU A 160 -5.40 7.72 12.24
N ASP A 161 -6.15 8.50 11.45
CA ASP A 161 -7.58 8.76 11.65
C ASP A 161 -8.46 7.70 10.97
N CYS A 162 -7.87 6.78 10.20
CA CYS A 162 -8.61 5.75 9.45
C CYS A 162 -8.61 4.41 10.20
N ASP A 163 -9.77 4.02 10.71
CA ASP A 163 -9.98 2.66 11.21
C ASP A 163 -10.18 1.68 10.05
N ILE A 164 -9.10 1.02 9.61
CA ILE A 164 -9.09 0.09 8.48
C ILE A 164 -10.14 -1.02 8.64
N TYR A 165 -10.34 -1.48 9.88
CA TYR A 165 -11.22 -2.60 10.17
C TYR A 165 -12.71 -2.19 10.26
N GLU A 166 -13.02 -0.90 10.19
CA GLU A 166 -14.36 -0.41 9.90
C GLU A 166 -14.79 -0.78 8.46
N TYR A 167 -13.85 -0.74 7.52
CA TYR A 167 -14.10 -0.93 6.08
C TYR A 167 -13.79 -2.32 5.57
N LEU A 168 -12.83 -3.03 6.19
CA LEU A 168 -12.38 -4.35 5.74
C LEU A 168 -12.59 -5.41 6.81
N GLU A 169 -13.07 -6.55 6.38
CA GLU A 169 -13.17 -7.77 7.18
C GLU A 169 -12.29 -8.86 6.55
N PHE A 170 -11.63 -9.62 7.41
CA PHE A 170 -10.74 -10.72 7.00
C PHE A 170 -11.46 -12.01 7.34
N TYR A 171 -11.84 -12.76 6.32
CA TYR A 171 -12.62 -13.97 6.43
C TYR A 171 -11.82 -15.19 5.98
N TRP A 172 -11.86 -16.24 6.76
CA TRP A 172 -11.32 -17.53 6.39
C TRP A 172 -12.27 -18.65 6.77
N ASP A 173 -12.55 -19.52 5.81
CA ASP A 173 -13.35 -20.72 5.98
C ASP A 173 -12.41 -21.92 6.03
N GLU A 174 -12.35 -22.59 7.19
CA GLU A 174 -11.45 -23.73 7.41
C GLU A 174 -11.88 -24.96 6.59
N GLU A 175 -13.18 -25.17 6.34
CA GLU A 175 -13.70 -26.32 5.61
C GLU A 175 -13.37 -26.21 4.11
N THR A 176 -13.63 -25.05 3.54
CA THR A 176 -13.34 -24.78 2.12
C THR A 176 -11.94 -24.26 1.88
N GLN A 177 -11.19 -23.95 2.95
CA GLN A 177 -9.86 -23.31 2.93
C GLN A 177 -9.86 -22.05 2.06
N LEU A 178 -10.82 -21.16 2.30
CA LEU A 178 -11.04 -19.95 1.53
C LEU A 178 -10.76 -18.69 2.34
N ALA A 179 -9.58 -18.08 2.13
CA ALA A 179 -9.22 -16.78 2.71
C ALA A 179 -9.68 -15.62 1.81
N SER A 180 -10.47 -14.73 2.35
CA SER A 180 -11.01 -13.56 1.62
C SER A 180 -10.93 -12.28 2.44
N VAL A 181 -10.70 -11.16 1.77
CA VAL A 181 -10.91 -9.83 2.32
C VAL A 181 -12.25 -9.32 1.83
N VAL A 182 -13.15 -8.99 2.73
CA VAL A 182 -14.50 -8.53 2.43
C VAL A 182 -14.60 -7.03 2.71
N GLY A 183 -15.03 -6.27 1.72
CA GLY A 183 -15.37 -4.85 1.91
C GLY A 183 -16.76 -4.73 2.53
N LYS A 184 -16.85 -4.13 3.72
CA LYS A 184 -18.11 -3.98 4.48
C LYS A 184 -19.04 -2.93 3.91
N ASP A 185 -18.49 -1.91 3.27
CA ASP A 185 -19.22 -0.78 2.70
C ASP A 185 -18.71 -0.38 1.30
N GLY A 186 -19.13 0.78 0.81
CA GLY A 186 -18.70 1.32 -0.49
C GLY A 186 -17.19 1.49 -0.58
N ARG A 187 -16.53 2.04 0.46
CA ARG A 187 -15.08 2.25 0.51
C ARG A 187 -14.33 0.93 0.54
N GLY A 188 -14.71 0.02 1.42
CA GLY A 188 -14.10 -1.31 1.52
C GLY A 188 -14.25 -2.12 0.23
N LYS A 189 -15.41 -2.06 -0.43
CA LYS A 189 -15.64 -2.71 -1.73
C LYS A 189 -14.73 -2.16 -2.81
N VAL A 190 -14.62 -0.84 -2.93
CA VAL A 190 -13.73 -0.18 -3.89
C VAL A 190 -12.27 -0.61 -3.69
N VAL A 191 -11.79 -0.65 -2.45
CA VAL A 191 -10.43 -1.10 -2.12
C VAL A 191 -10.20 -2.55 -2.55
N THR A 192 -11.13 -3.45 -2.20
CA THR A 192 -11.01 -4.88 -2.54
C THR A 192 -11.04 -5.13 -4.05
N GLU A 193 -11.84 -4.37 -4.80
CA GLU A 193 -11.95 -4.46 -6.25
C GLU A 193 -10.74 -3.86 -6.98
N ILE A 194 -10.36 -2.61 -6.67
CA ILE A 194 -9.25 -1.93 -7.36
C ILE A 194 -7.95 -2.69 -7.20
N LEU A 195 -7.66 -3.16 -5.98
CA LEU A 195 -6.43 -3.87 -5.66
C LEU A 195 -6.53 -5.37 -5.95
N ASP A 196 -7.72 -5.86 -6.29
CA ASP A 196 -8.03 -7.28 -6.49
C ASP A 196 -7.45 -8.13 -5.33
N LEU A 197 -7.87 -7.76 -4.11
CA LEU A 197 -7.35 -8.36 -2.88
C LEU A 197 -7.72 -9.84 -2.73
N ASN A 198 -8.65 -10.34 -3.54
CA ASN A 198 -9.09 -11.72 -3.56
C ASN A 198 -8.61 -12.48 -4.81
N ARG A 199 -7.61 -11.99 -5.53
CA ARG A 199 -7.03 -12.68 -6.69
C ARG A 199 -6.49 -14.05 -6.31
N LYS A 200 -6.55 -14.98 -7.27
CA LYS A 200 -6.30 -16.40 -7.07
C LYS A 200 -4.94 -16.72 -6.41
N ASP A 201 -3.87 -16.06 -6.88
CA ASP A 201 -2.51 -16.26 -6.34
C ASP A 201 -2.42 -15.83 -4.86
N LEU A 202 -2.99 -14.68 -4.54
CA LEU A 202 -2.98 -14.13 -3.18
C LEU A 202 -3.80 -15.00 -2.21
N ARG A 203 -5.00 -15.43 -2.63
CA ARG A 203 -5.83 -16.34 -1.84
C ARG A 203 -5.09 -17.64 -1.55
N LYS A 204 -4.51 -18.26 -2.58
CA LYS A 204 -3.74 -19.51 -2.41
C LYS A 204 -2.60 -19.38 -1.40
N HIS A 205 -1.90 -18.24 -1.36
CA HIS A 205 -0.85 -18.00 -0.36
C HIS A 205 -1.42 -17.86 1.04
N ARG A 206 -2.51 -17.09 1.20
CA ARG A 206 -3.20 -16.93 2.49
C ARG A 206 -3.75 -18.25 3.01
N ASP A 207 -4.44 -19.03 2.15
CA ASP A 207 -5.01 -20.34 2.49
C ASP A 207 -3.91 -21.28 3.04
N LYS A 208 -2.76 -21.33 2.36
CA LYS A 208 -1.62 -22.13 2.83
C LYS A 208 -1.14 -21.69 4.21
N GLN A 209 -0.99 -20.39 4.44
CA GLN A 209 -0.54 -19.83 5.71
C GLN A 209 -1.55 -20.13 6.82
N LEU A 210 -2.83 -19.87 6.59
CA LEU A 210 -3.89 -20.07 7.57
C LEU A 210 -4.10 -21.54 7.90
N THR A 211 -3.96 -22.45 6.93
CA THR A 211 -3.98 -23.90 7.18
C THR A 211 -2.84 -24.32 8.14
N ILE A 212 -1.65 -23.74 7.98
CA ILE A 212 -0.53 -23.98 8.90
C ILE A 212 -0.90 -23.48 10.30
N LEU A 213 -1.40 -22.23 10.41
CA LEU A 213 -1.79 -21.65 11.70
C LEU A 213 -2.90 -22.44 12.39
N SER A 214 -3.91 -22.92 11.65
CA SER A 214 -4.97 -23.78 12.18
C SER A 214 -4.42 -25.11 12.75
N ASN A 215 -3.46 -25.72 12.06
CA ASN A 215 -2.83 -26.94 12.57
C ASN A 215 -2.03 -26.67 13.86
N PHE A 216 -1.28 -25.57 13.94
CA PHE A 216 -0.62 -25.18 15.19
C PHE A 216 -1.61 -24.86 16.31
N LEU A 217 -2.77 -24.30 15.97
CA LEU A 217 -3.83 -24.01 16.93
C LEU A 217 -4.35 -25.29 17.60
N LYS A 218 -4.45 -26.42 16.87
CA LYS A 218 -4.80 -27.73 17.44
C LYS A 218 -3.80 -28.15 18.50
N PHE A 219 -2.50 -28.04 18.23
CA PHE A 219 -1.47 -28.33 19.22
C PHE A 219 -1.46 -27.37 20.41
N ALA A 220 -1.77 -26.09 20.17
CA ALA A 220 -1.89 -25.09 21.24
C ALA A 220 -3.04 -25.43 22.20
N LYS A 221 -4.17 -25.95 21.69
CA LYS A 221 -5.31 -26.44 22.49
C LYS A 221 -4.88 -27.57 23.45
N ASP A 222 -3.95 -28.39 23.03
CA ASP A 222 -3.39 -29.49 23.86
C ASP A 222 -2.27 -28.98 24.81
N GLY A 223 -2.08 -27.70 24.96
CA GLY A 223 -1.12 -27.06 25.86
C GLY A 223 0.33 -27.04 25.36
N ASN A 224 0.56 -27.26 24.04
CA ASN A 224 1.90 -27.21 23.47
C ASN A 224 2.46 -25.79 23.44
N GLN A 225 3.40 -25.50 24.34
CA GLN A 225 3.98 -24.16 24.50
C GLN A 225 4.72 -23.65 23.24
N LYS A 226 5.36 -24.51 22.47
CA LYS A 226 6.03 -24.13 21.21
C LYS A 226 5.02 -23.74 20.13
N ALA A 227 3.85 -24.38 20.10
CA ALA A 227 2.77 -24.01 19.21
C ALA A 227 2.18 -22.64 19.59
N ILE A 228 1.96 -22.40 20.87
CA ILE A 228 1.50 -21.10 21.39
C ILE A 228 2.47 -19.99 21.02
N GLU A 229 3.77 -20.19 21.26
CA GLU A 229 4.78 -19.19 20.93
C GLU A 229 4.85 -18.89 19.43
N TYR A 230 4.79 -19.91 18.58
CA TYR A 230 4.73 -19.76 17.12
C TYR A 230 3.50 -18.94 16.69
N LEU A 231 2.32 -19.25 17.22
CA LEU A 231 1.09 -18.52 16.90
C LEU A 231 1.15 -17.06 17.34
N ARG A 232 1.71 -16.79 18.52
CA ARG A 232 1.95 -15.42 18.99
C ARG A 232 2.87 -14.64 18.04
N GLN A 233 3.95 -15.29 17.58
CA GLN A 233 4.84 -14.65 16.61
C GLN A 233 4.09 -14.29 15.34
N CYS A 234 3.24 -15.17 14.81
CA CYS A 234 2.46 -14.91 13.58
C CYS A 234 1.43 -13.77 13.72
N CYS A 235 1.09 -13.36 14.94
CA CYS A 235 0.22 -12.20 15.19
C CYS A 235 0.97 -10.86 15.22
N LYS A 236 2.30 -10.84 15.17
CA LYS A 236 3.08 -9.60 15.17
C LYS A 236 2.94 -8.84 13.85
N PHE A 237 3.06 -7.52 13.93
CA PHE A 237 2.87 -6.63 12.77
C PHE A 237 3.91 -6.78 11.66
N ASP A 238 5.06 -7.41 11.93
CA ASP A 238 6.11 -7.70 10.95
C ASP A 238 5.89 -9.00 10.17
N GLU A 239 4.93 -9.81 10.56
CA GLU A 239 4.63 -11.08 9.89
C GLU A 239 3.69 -10.93 8.67
N GLU A 240 3.82 -11.86 7.72
CA GLU A 240 3.00 -11.87 6.50
C GLU A 240 1.53 -12.18 6.82
N TYR A 241 0.59 -11.45 6.21
CA TYR A 241 -0.85 -11.62 6.42
C TYR A 241 -1.32 -11.48 7.88
N THR A 242 -0.66 -10.66 8.64
CA THR A 242 -0.97 -10.41 10.07
C THR A 242 -2.44 -10.10 10.32
N ALA A 243 -3.12 -9.36 9.42
CA ALA A 243 -4.54 -9.07 9.58
C ALA A 243 -5.39 -10.34 9.76
N PHE A 244 -5.10 -11.41 9.03
CA PHE A 244 -5.80 -12.69 9.22
C PHE A 244 -5.48 -13.34 10.57
N ALA A 245 -4.23 -13.30 11.01
CA ALA A 245 -3.85 -13.82 12.32
C ALA A 245 -4.49 -13.04 13.47
N LEU A 246 -4.61 -11.71 13.34
CA LEU A 246 -5.33 -10.87 14.30
C LEU A 246 -6.81 -11.23 14.41
N PHE A 247 -7.46 -11.64 13.32
CA PHE A 247 -8.87 -12.00 13.35
C PHE A 247 -9.14 -13.46 13.75
N TYR A 248 -8.22 -14.40 13.48
CA TYR A 248 -8.46 -15.83 13.73
C TYR A 248 -7.68 -16.41 14.89
N ILE A 249 -6.45 -15.95 15.08
CA ILE A 249 -5.54 -16.59 16.05
C ILE A 249 -5.54 -15.82 17.35
N LEU A 250 -5.39 -14.51 17.27
CA LEU A 250 -5.18 -13.68 18.46
C LEU A 250 -6.36 -13.71 19.43
N PRO A 251 -7.64 -13.60 18.99
CA PRO A 251 -8.78 -13.74 19.90
C PRO A 251 -8.84 -15.11 20.57
N TYR A 252 -8.52 -16.17 19.84
CA TYR A 252 -8.49 -17.52 20.40
C TYR A 252 -7.44 -17.65 21.51
N LEU A 253 -6.22 -17.15 21.28
CA LEU A 253 -5.14 -17.19 22.28
C LEU A 253 -5.54 -16.38 23.55
N ALA A 254 -6.25 -15.29 23.38
CA ALA A 254 -6.66 -14.45 24.49
C ALA A 254 -7.84 -15.03 25.29
N HIS A 255 -8.94 -15.37 24.59
CA HIS A 255 -10.20 -15.77 25.26
C HIS A 255 -10.22 -17.23 25.70
N GLU A 256 -9.68 -18.15 24.87
CA GLU A 256 -9.76 -19.58 25.16
C GLU A 256 -8.53 -20.11 25.93
N LEU A 257 -7.35 -19.58 25.61
CA LEU A 257 -6.11 -20.03 26.27
C LEU A 257 -5.61 -19.04 27.35
N HIS A 258 -6.26 -17.89 27.50
CA HIS A 258 -5.93 -16.84 28.49
C HIS A 258 -4.46 -16.41 28.45
N ILE A 259 -3.87 -16.31 27.27
CA ILE A 259 -2.47 -15.91 27.09
C ILE A 259 -2.36 -14.41 27.31
N SER A 260 -1.68 -13.99 28.39
CA SER A 260 -1.57 -12.59 28.82
C SER A 260 -1.05 -11.65 27.71
N GLU A 261 -0.03 -12.08 26.97
CA GLU A 261 0.54 -11.28 25.89
C GLU A 261 -0.41 -11.15 24.68
N ALA A 262 -1.26 -12.16 24.44
CA ALA A 262 -2.31 -12.07 23.44
C ALA A 262 -3.39 -11.05 23.84
N ILE A 263 -3.74 -11.02 25.13
CA ILE A 263 -4.64 -10.02 25.69
C ILE A 263 -4.08 -8.60 25.53
N GLU A 264 -2.79 -8.41 25.85
CA GLU A 264 -2.12 -7.11 25.65
C GLU A 264 -2.10 -6.70 24.18
N MET A 265 -1.80 -7.62 23.25
CA MET A 265 -1.82 -7.35 21.80
C MET A 265 -3.21 -6.95 21.32
N ILE A 266 -4.28 -7.62 21.77
CA ILE A 266 -5.66 -7.24 21.46
C ILE A 266 -5.94 -5.81 21.91
N ARG A 267 -5.55 -5.45 23.15
CA ARG A 267 -5.73 -4.11 23.70
C ARG A 267 -4.97 -3.05 22.90
N GLU A 268 -3.73 -3.33 22.48
CA GLU A 268 -2.94 -2.40 21.64
C GLU A 268 -3.56 -2.20 20.26
N VAL A 269 -4.00 -3.27 19.59
CA VAL A 269 -4.72 -3.15 18.31
C VAL A 269 -6.03 -2.39 18.48
N GLY A 270 -6.78 -2.69 19.55
CA GLY A 270 -8.07 -2.05 19.86
C GLY A 270 -7.95 -0.54 20.14
N LYS A 271 -6.84 -0.07 20.71
CA LYS A 271 -6.59 1.37 20.88
C LYS A 271 -6.53 2.13 19.56
N ARG A 272 -6.05 1.47 18.50
CA ARG A 272 -5.93 2.05 17.14
C ARG A 272 -7.16 1.79 16.27
N SER A 273 -7.97 0.80 16.62
CA SER A 273 -9.15 0.38 15.86
C SER A 273 -10.29 0.01 16.80
N PRO A 274 -11.24 0.94 17.03
CA PRO A 274 -12.46 0.65 17.77
C PRO A 274 -13.27 -0.50 17.14
N SER A 275 -13.27 -0.62 15.82
CA SER A 275 -13.94 -1.72 15.10
C SER A 275 -13.32 -3.08 15.41
N TYR A 276 -11.99 -3.15 15.53
CA TYR A 276 -11.31 -4.37 15.97
C TYR A 276 -11.57 -4.66 17.44
N ALA A 277 -11.55 -3.64 18.31
CA ALA A 277 -11.84 -3.78 19.74
C ALA A 277 -13.22 -4.43 19.96
N LYS A 278 -14.22 -3.99 19.22
CA LYS A 278 -15.58 -4.56 19.24
C LYS A 278 -15.59 -5.99 18.72
N PHE A 279 -14.90 -6.27 17.59
CA PHE A 279 -14.78 -7.62 17.04
C PHE A 279 -14.13 -8.58 18.04
N ALA A 280 -13.00 -8.19 18.62
CA ALA A 280 -12.22 -8.99 19.55
C ALA A 280 -12.81 -9.04 20.96
N ARG A 281 -13.97 -8.42 21.21
CA ARG A 281 -14.66 -8.38 22.52
C ARG A 281 -13.72 -8.02 23.67
N ILE A 282 -13.00 -6.89 23.49
CA ILE A 282 -11.94 -6.48 24.41
C ILE A 282 -12.47 -6.26 25.83
N ASP A 283 -13.74 -5.87 25.97
CA ASP A 283 -14.38 -5.63 27.27
C ASP A 283 -14.61 -6.92 28.07
N ASP A 284 -14.49 -8.09 27.41
CA ASP A 284 -14.61 -9.41 28.06
C ASP A 284 -13.24 -9.93 28.56
N LEU A 285 -12.14 -9.18 28.34
CA LEU A 285 -10.75 -9.49 28.71
C LEU A 285 -10.29 -8.61 29.89
#